data_994504c17e3d1350c3d5bd96a7471abf
#
_entry.id   994504c17e3d1350c3d5bd96a7471abf
#
_cell.length_a   1.000
_cell.length_b   1.000
_cell.length_c   1.000
_cell.angle_alpha   90.00
_cell.angle_beta   90.00
_cell.angle_gamma   90.00
#
_symmetry.space_group_name_H-M   'P 1'
#
loop_
_entity.id
_entity.type
_entity.pdbx_description
1 polymer ?
#
loop_
_entity_poly.entity_id
_entity_poly.type
_entity_poly.pdbx_seq_one_letter_code
_entity_poly.pdbx_strand_id
1 'polypeptide(L)'
;VKRRALVVVGVVVLAAAAYLLLIRDKTVAPTFVPTRATSAIGTGSSAVGVSAAGAVLTWLPPPKESTLPRLPLSEPPKDGRLGGTVLEQARVLGAAPAGLRPYVERSYYGESGVDVLLNPGIELRFGDASQAAKKWRAAAAVLADPSVTALDYVDLHAPGRPAFDGSGHYLPSAP
;
A
#
# COMPACT_ATOMS: atom_id res chain seq x y z
N VAL A 1 -27.09 24.24 57.08
CA VAL A 1 -27.34 24.43 55.61
C VAL A 1 -26.04 24.76 54.88
N LYS A 2 -25.11 25.59 55.38
CA LYS A 2 -23.87 26.03 54.70
C LYS A 2 -22.87 24.90 54.45
N ARG A 3 -22.75 23.85 55.27
CA ARG A 3 -21.80 22.74 55.05
C ARG A 3 -22.20 21.82 53.93
N ARG A 4 -23.48 21.60 53.64
CA ARG A 4 -23.95 20.74 52.54
C ARG A 4 -23.74 21.38 51.17
N ALA A 5 -23.87 22.71 51.08
CA ALA A 5 -23.60 23.43 49.83
C ALA A 5 -22.12 23.36 49.43
N LEU A 6 -21.19 23.40 50.39
CA LEU A 6 -19.75 23.35 50.12
C LEU A 6 -19.30 21.97 49.54
N VAL A 7 -19.91 20.88 50.05
CA VAL A 7 -19.61 19.52 49.57
C VAL A 7 -20.11 19.30 48.16
N VAL A 8 -21.29 19.81 47.81
CA VAL A 8 -21.85 19.68 46.44
C VAL A 8 -21.01 20.45 45.44
N VAL A 9 -20.56 21.66 45.76
CA VAL A 9 -19.68 22.44 44.88
C VAL A 9 -18.34 21.75 44.67
N GLY A 10 -17.74 21.16 45.73
CA GLY A 10 -16.48 20.42 45.61
C GLY A 10 -16.59 19.18 44.72
N VAL A 11 -17.68 18.43 44.78
CA VAL A 11 -17.90 17.23 43.93
C VAL A 11 -18.09 17.62 42.45
N VAL A 12 -18.81 18.71 42.18
CA VAL A 12 -19.03 19.19 40.80
C VAL A 12 -17.71 19.68 40.17
N VAL A 13 -16.87 20.38 40.94
CA VAL A 13 -15.57 20.84 40.45
C VAL A 13 -14.61 19.67 40.18
N LEU A 14 -14.60 18.65 41.05
CA LEU A 14 -13.79 17.44 40.82
C LEU A 14 -14.30 16.63 39.64
N ALA A 15 -15.61 16.51 39.45
CA ALA A 15 -16.17 15.83 38.27
C ALA A 15 -15.87 16.56 36.97
N ALA A 16 -15.93 17.89 36.94
CA ALA A 16 -15.57 18.71 35.80
C ALA A 16 -14.07 18.62 35.44
N ALA A 17 -13.21 18.62 36.49
CA ALA A 17 -11.78 18.45 36.29
C ALA A 17 -11.42 17.05 35.76
N ALA A 18 -12.04 15.99 36.27
CA ALA A 18 -11.86 14.62 35.77
C ALA A 18 -12.38 14.47 34.33
N TYR A 19 -13.51 15.10 34.01
CA TYR A 19 -14.06 15.09 32.64
C TYR A 19 -13.14 15.83 31.66
N LEU A 20 -12.57 16.96 32.02
CA LEU A 20 -11.60 17.70 31.22
C LEU A 20 -10.29 16.93 31.02
N LEU A 21 -9.81 16.18 32.01
CA LEU A 21 -8.65 15.31 31.92
C LEU A 21 -8.92 14.13 30.99
N LEU A 22 -10.11 13.53 31.07
CA LEU A 22 -10.50 12.42 30.16
C LEU A 22 -10.71 12.85 28.70
N ILE A 23 -11.07 14.12 28.45
CA ILE A 23 -11.17 14.65 27.08
C ILE A 23 -9.78 15.03 26.56
N ARG A 24 -8.86 15.45 27.41
CA ARG A 24 -7.51 15.88 27.01
C ARG A 24 -6.67 14.73 26.45
N ASP A 25 -6.91 13.49 26.89
CA ASP A 25 -6.18 12.32 26.37
C ASP A 25 -6.69 11.80 25.01
N LYS A 26 -7.79 12.37 24.47
CA LYS A 26 -8.33 11.98 23.16
C LYS A 26 -7.96 12.88 22.00
N THR A 27 -7.22 13.96 22.24
CA THR A 27 -6.60 14.70 21.15
C THR A 27 -5.29 14.02 20.76
N VAL A 28 -5.38 12.82 20.18
CA VAL A 28 -4.31 12.28 19.36
C VAL A 28 -4.14 13.28 18.23
N ALA A 29 -3.07 14.07 18.30
CA ALA A 29 -2.72 14.94 17.19
C ALA A 29 -2.70 14.07 15.93
N PRO A 30 -3.35 14.48 14.83
CA PRO A 30 -3.34 13.69 13.61
C PRO A 30 -1.87 13.50 13.23
N THR A 31 -1.41 12.25 13.34
CA THR A 31 -0.07 11.90 12.88
C THR A 31 -0.07 12.19 11.39
N PHE A 32 0.62 13.27 11.00
CA PHE A 32 0.80 13.59 9.59
C PHE A 32 1.62 12.46 8.97
N VAL A 33 0.93 11.54 8.32
CA VAL A 33 1.56 10.55 7.45
C VAL A 33 1.76 11.24 6.11
N PRO A 34 3.00 11.57 5.73
CA PRO A 34 3.24 12.23 4.46
C PRO A 34 2.71 11.34 3.34
N THR A 35 1.75 11.86 2.57
CA THR A 35 1.23 11.15 1.41
C THR A 35 2.33 11.05 0.37
N ARG A 36 2.80 9.83 0.13
CA ARG A 36 3.88 9.54 -0.81
C ARG A 36 3.30 8.88 -2.06
N ALA A 37 3.83 9.23 -3.22
CA ALA A 37 3.56 8.50 -4.45
C ALA A 37 4.16 7.08 -4.36
N THR A 38 3.36 6.08 -4.69
CA THR A 38 3.75 4.66 -4.70
C THR A 38 3.59 4.01 -6.07
N SER A 39 2.85 4.65 -6.96
CA SER A 39 2.67 4.30 -8.36
C SER A 39 2.49 5.56 -9.20
N ALA A 40 2.47 5.43 -10.52
CA ALA A 40 2.32 6.55 -11.44
C ALA A 40 1.29 6.25 -12.54
N ILE A 41 0.66 7.31 -13.05
CA ILE A 41 -0.21 7.30 -14.24
C ILE A 41 0.47 8.13 -15.32
N GLY A 42 0.38 7.71 -16.58
CA GLY A 42 0.98 8.42 -17.71
C GLY A 42 2.49 8.22 -17.82
N THR A 43 3.11 8.99 -18.71
CA THR A 43 4.54 8.86 -19.06
C THR A 43 5.22 10.23 -19.17
N GLY A 44 6.52 10.27 -19.01
CA GLY A 44 7.32 11.47 -19.21
C GLY A 44 6.93 12.62 -18.29
N SER A 45 6.91 13.84 -18.83
CA SER A 45 6.58 15.06 -18.09
C SER A 45 5.12 15.16 -17.66
N SER A 46 4.22 14.38 -18.25
CA SER A 46 2.80 14.29 -17.88
C SER A 46 2.51 13.21 -16.84
N ALA A 47 3.51 12.47 -16.38
CA ALA A 47 3.33 11.45 -15.38
C ALA A 47 2.90 12.06 -14.04
N VAL A 48 1.89 11.49 -13.41
CA VAL A 48 1.35 11.93 -12.12
C VAL A 48 1.48 10.82 -11.09
N GLY A 49 1.99 11.16 -9.92
CA GLY A 49 2.11 10.22 -8.81
C GLY A 49 0.76 9.85 -8.20
N VAL A 50 0.62 8.62 -7.75
CA VAL A 50 -0.56 8.12 -7.05
C VAL A 50 -0.16 7.51 -5.72
N SER A 51 -0.93 7.79 -4.67
CA SER A 51 -0.73 7.18 -3.35
C SER A 51 -1.29 5.76 -3.29
N ALA A 52 -0.86 4.97 -2.32
CA ALA A 52 -1.43 3.64 -2.04
C ALA A 52 -2.95 3.67 -1.74
N ALA A 53 -3.48 4.82 -1.31
CA ALA A 53 -4.91 5.02 -1.07
C ALA A 53 -5.69 5.43 -2.34
N GLY A 54 -5.01 5.50 -3.50
CA GLY A 54 -5.62 5.86 -4.78
C GLY A 54 -5.84 7.37 -4.98
N ALA A 55 -5.24 8.22 -4.15
CA ALA A 55 -5.29 9.67 -4.38
C ALA A 55 -4.25 10.07 -5.43
N VAL A 56 -4.68 10.85 -6.43
CA VAL A 56 -3.83 11.43 -7.46
C VAL A 56 -3.12 12.67 -6.90
N LEU A 57 -1.80 12.71 -7.00
CA LEU A 57 -0.94 13.72 -6.34
C LEU A 57 -0.45 14.75 -7.36
N THR A 58 -1.38 15.54 -7.91
CA THR A 58 -1.09 16.54 -8.96
C THR A 58 -0.18 17.69 -8.52
N TRP A 59 -0.05 17.91 -7.20
CA TRP A 59 0.82 18.95 -6.61
C TRP A 59 2.28 18.50 -6.44
N LEU A 60 2.59 17.23 -6.66
CA LEU A 60 3.97 16.75 -6.64
C LEU A 60 4.59 16.85 -8.04
N PRO A 61 5.91 17.08 -8.12
CA PRO A 61 6.60 17.00 -9.40
C PRO A 61 6.42 15.60 -10.01
N PRO A 62 6.45 15.47 -11.34
CA PRO A 62 6.37 14.19 -12.01
C PRO A 62 7.40 13.20 -11.45
N PRO A 63 6.99 11.96 -11.13
CA PRO A 63 7.93 10.96 -10.65
C PRO A 63 8.93 10.61 -11.76
N LYS A 64 10.17 10.37 -11.37
CA LYS A 64 11.19 9.89 -12.31
C LYS A 64 10.73 8.54 -12.88
N GLU A 65 10.84 8.36 -14.18
CA GLU A 65 10.29 7.21 -14.92
C GLU A 65 10.70 5.84 -14.38
N SER A 66 11.89 5.74 -13.80
CA SER A 66 12.46 4.48 -13.30
C SER A 66 12.12 4.14 -11.86
N THR A 67 11.35 4.96 -11.14
CA THR A 67 11.24 4.81 -9.68
C THR A 67 9.91 4.27 -9.19
N LEU A 68 8.85 4.38 -9.97
CA LEU A 68 7.51 3.95 -9.55
C LEU A 68 6.87 3.03 -10.60
N PRO A 69 6.22 1.93 -10.16
CA PRO A 69 5.44 1.08 -11.04
C PRO A 69 4.26 1.84 -11.63
N ARG A 70 3.89 1.51 -12.87
CA ARG A 70 2.83 2.19 -13.61
C ARG A 70 1.49 1.52 -13.45
N LEU A 71 0.45 2.34 -13.36
CA LEU A 71 -0.93 1.91 -13.43
C LEU A 71 -1.41 1.93 -14.89
N PRO A 72 -2.37 1.06 -15.26
CA PRO A 72 -2.86 0.93 -16.64
C PRO A 72 -3.86 2.04 -17.00
N LEU A 73 -3.50 3.29 -16.76
CA LEU A 73 -4.27 4.48 -17.13
C LEU A 73 -3.39 5.44 -17.92
N SER A 74 -3.94 5.97 -19.00
CA SER A 74 -3.28 7.01 -19.80
C SER A 74 -3.38 8.39 -19.15
N GLU A 75 -4.52 8.66 -18.50
CA GLU A 75 -4.84 9.96 -17.88
C GLU A 75 -5.38 9.77 -16.46
N PRO A 76 -5.11 10.72 -15.57
CA PRO A 76 -5.66 10.68 -14.22
C PRO A 76 -7.17 10.94 -14.23
N PRO A 77 -7.95 10.32 -13.34
CA PRO A 77 -9.38 10.58 -13.22
C PRO A 77 -9.65 12.01 -12.77
N LYS A 78 -10.73 12.60 -13.29
CA LYS A 78 -11.10 14.01 -13.06
C LYS A 78 -11.40 14.36 -11.60
N ASP A 79 -11.88 13.40 -10.84
CA ASP A 79 -12.16 13.52 -9.40
C ASP A 79 -10.92 13.39 -8.52
N GLY A 80 -9.74 13.15 -9.13
CA GLY A 80 -8.48 13.03 -8.41
C GLY A 80 -8.36 11.77 -7.56
N ARG A 81 -9.23 10.77 -7.77
CA ARG A 81 -9.24 9.51 -7.02
C ARG A 81 -9.41 8.31 -7.94
N LEU A 82 -8.67 7.25 -7.64
CA LEU A 82 -8.86 5.96 -8.30
C LEU A 82 -10.05 5.22 -7.71
N GLY A 83 -10.74 4.46 -8.55
CA GLY A 83 -11.82 3.54 -8.16
C GLY A 83 -11.66 2.17 -8.79
N GLY A 84 -12.55 1.24 -8.39
CA GLY A 84 -12.62 -0.09 -8.99
C GLY A 84 -11.31 -0.86 -8.97
N THR A 85 -11.07 -1.60 -10.04
CA THR A 85 -9.88 -2.48 -10.21
C THR A 85 -8.55 -1.73 -10.19
N VAL A 86 -8.53 -0.48 -10.66
CA VAL A 86 -7.30 0.34 -10.66
C VAL A 86 -6.91 0.77 -9.24
N LEU A 87 -7.90 1.01 -8.36
CA LEU A 87 -7.64 1.27 -6.95
C LEU A 87 -7.03 0.04 -6.27
N GLU A 88 -7.49 -1.16 -6.58
CA GLU A 88 -6.91 -2.39 -6.06
C GLU A 88 -5.47 -2.56 -6.51
N GLN A 89 -5.17 -2.32 -7.78
CA GLN A 89 -3.80 -2.32 -8.29
C GLN A 89 -2.92 -1.29 -7.57
N ALA A 90 -3.41 -0.06 -7.35
CA ALA A 90 -2.68 0.97 -6.62
C ALA A 90 -2.36 0.55 -5.17
N ARG A 91 -3.29 -0.15 -4.50
CA ARG A 91 -3.10 -0.69 -3.15
C ARG A 91 -2.05 -1.79 -3.12
N VAL A 92 -2.09 -2.72 -4.07
CA VAL A 92 -1.09 -3.79 -4.21
C VAL A 92 0.28 -3.18 -4.47
N LEU A 93 0.42 -2.31 -5.47
CA LEU A 93 1.69 -1.65 -5.80
C LEU A 93 2.20 -0.76 -4.67
N GLY A 94 1.28 -0.10 -3.96
CA GLY A 94 1.61 0.74 -2.81
C GLY A 94 2.25 -0.02 -1.65
N ALA A 95 1.91 -1.30 -1.49
CA ALA A 95 2.46 -2.18 -0.47
C ALA A 95 3.79 -2.83 -0.87
N ALA A 96 4.26 -2.63 -2.12
CA ALA A 96 5.49 -3.24 -2.61
C ALA A 96 6.71 -2.77 -1.80
N PRO A 97 7.58 -3.70 -1.36
CA PRO A 97 8.85 -3.36 -0.72
C PRO A 97 9.73 -2.51 -1.65
N ALA A 98 10.48 -1.57 -1.07
CA ALA A 98 11.33 -0.68 -1.85
C ALA A 98 12.32 -1.42 -2.76
N GLY A 99 12.86 -2.54 -2.28
CA GLY A 99 13.80 -3.37 -3.05
C GLY A 99 13.18 -4.10 -4.23
N LEU A 100 11.87 -4.38 -4.22
CA LEU A 100 11.19 -5.07 -5.33
C LEU A 100 10.56 -4.12 -6.35
N ARG A 101 10.31 -2.85 -5.98
CA ARG A 101 9.69 -1.87 -6.88
C ARG A 101 10.40 -1.70 -8.22
N PRO A 102 11.74 -1.63 -8.29
CA PRO A 102 12.45 -1.48 -9.57
C PRO A 102 12.24 -2.65 -10.54
N TYR A 103 11.85 -3.81 -10.03
CA TYR A 103 11.59 -5.00 -10.83
C TYR A 103 10.14 -5.12 -11.28
N VAL A 104 9.24 -4.27 -10.80
CA VAL A 104 7.85 -4.27 -11.24
C VAL A 104 7.77 -3.66 -12.64
N GLU A 105 7.45 -4.47 -13.63
CA GLU A 105 7.22 -4.01 -15.00
C GLU A 105 5.86 -3.36 -15.15
N ARG A 106 4.81 -4.07 -14.75
CA ARG A 106 3.42 -3.61 -14.83
C ARG A 106 2.51 -4.37 -13.88
N SER A 107 1.31 -3.82 -13.62
CA SER A 107 0.20 -4.54 -13.01
C SER A 107 -0.98 -4.58 -13.97
N TYR A 108 -1.81 -5.59 -13.84
CA TYR A 108 -3.06 -5.72 -14.56
C TYR A 108 -4.11 -6.43 -13.71
N TYR A 109 -5.35 -6.41 -14.16
CA TYR A 109 -6.45 -7.08 -13.48
C TYR A 109 -6.88 -8.26 -14.34
N GLY A 110 -6.52 -9.46 -13.90
CA GLY A 110 -6.86 -10.73 -14.55
C GLY A 110 -8.17 -11.32 -14.03
N GLU A 111 -8.46 -12.57 -14.41
CA GLU A 111 -9.69 -13.27 -14.01
C GLU A 111 -9.78 -13.46 -12.49
N SER A 112 -8.65 -13.66 -11.83
CA SER A 112 -8.58 -13.91 -10.38
C SER A 112 -8.30 -12.65 -9.55
N GLY A 113 -8.19 -11.48 -10.17
CA GLY A 113 -7.90 -10.21 -9.51
C GLY A 113 -6.62 -9.55 -9.99
N VAL A 114 -5.88 -8.94 -9.07
CA VAL A 114 -4.66 -8.19 -9.40
C VAL A 114 -3.48 -9.13 -9.60
N ASP A 115 -2.83 -8.98 -10.74
CA ASP A 115 -1.57 -9.61 -11.08
C ASP A 115 -0.49 -8.56 -11.29
N VAL A 116 0.74 -8.90 -10.90
CA VAL A 116 1.91 -8.03 -11.04
C VAL A 116 2.99 -8.80 -11.80
N LEU A 117 3.38 -8.26 -12.95
CA LEU A 117 4.49 -8.82 -13.73
C LEU A 117 5.79 -8.19 -13.28
N LEU A 118 6.75 -9.01 -12.90
CA LEU A 118 8.12 -8.60 -12.63
C LEU A 118 8.98 -8.76 -13.88
N ASN A 119 9.98 -7.92 -14.04
CA ASN A 119 11.10 -8.18 -14.94
C ASN A 119 12.07 -9.16 -14.23
N PRO A 120 12.32 -10.37 -14.76
CA PRO A 120 12.30 -10.79 -16.14
C PRO A 120 11.10 -11.66 -16.61
N GLY A 121 9.88 -11.38 -16.17
CA GLY A 121 8.70 -12.10 -16.69
C GLY A 121 7.98 -12.96 -15.66
N ILE A 122 8.37 -12.90 -14.39
CA ILE A 122 7.73 -13.64 -13.30
C ILE A 122 6.41 -12.97 -12.93
N GLU A 123 5.32 -13.73 -12.91
CA GLU A 123 4.00 -13.27 -12.55
C GLU A 123 3.69 -13.48 -11.07
N LEU A 124 3.33 -12.42 -10.37
CA LEU A 124 2.85 -12.49 -8.98
C LEU A 124 1.33 -12.34 -8.97
N ARG A 125 0.59 -13.40 -8.64
CA ARG A 125 -0.88 -13.46 -8.60
C ARG A 125 -1.39 -13.08 -7.22
N PHE A 126 -1.82 -11.83 -7.07
CA PHE A 126 -2.27 -11.30 -5.77
C PHE A 126 -3.74 -11.63 -5.49
N GLY A 127 -4.58 -11.76 -6.52
CA GLY A 127 -6.02 -11.76 -6.34
C GLY A 127 -6.51 -10.39 -5.87
N ASP A 128 -7.14 -10.32 -4.70
CA ASP A 128 -7.56 -9.04 -4.11
C ASP A 128 -6.41 -8.24 -3.48
N ALA A 129 -6.67 -6.97 -3.17
CA ALA A 129 -5.71 -6.10 -2.50
C ALA A 129 -5.64 -6.32 -0.97
N SER A 130 -6.40 -7.27 -0.40
CA SER A 130 -6.33 -7.57 1.03
C SER A 130 -4.97 -8.14 1.39
N GLN A 131 -4.46 -7.81 2.57
CA GLN A 131 -3.17 -8.29 3.05
C GLN A 131 -1.99 -8.07 2.07
N ALA A 132 -2.06 -7.09 1.15
CA ALA A 132 -1.05 -6.86 0.11
C ALA A 132 0.39 -6.87 0.66
N ALA A 133 0.64 -6.21 1.81
CA ALA A 133 1.97 -6.21 2.44
C ALA A 133 2.44 -7.62 2.89
N LYS A 134 1.51 -8.49 3.30
CA LYS A 134 1.84 -9.87 3.67
C LYS A 134 2.10 -10.71 2.42
N LYS A 135 1.32 -10.51 1.37
CA LYS A 135 1.50 -11.16 0.06
C LYS A 135 2.85 -10.78 -0.55
N TRP A 136 3.24 -9.51 -0.51
CA TRP A 136 4.57 -9.06 -0.94
C TRP A 136 5.71 -9.68 -0.14
N ARG A 137 5.56 -9.86 1.18
CA ARG A 137 6.57 -10.54 1.99
C ARG A 137 6.69 -12.01 1.62
N ALA A 138 5.57 -12.68 1.33
CA ALA A 138 5.57 -14.06 0.87
C ALA A 138 6.27 -14.19 -0.50
N ALA A 139 5.97 -13.30 -1.45
CA ALA A 139 6.68 -13.24 -2.73
C ALA A 139 8.19 -13.03 -2.53
N ALA A 140 8.58 -12.07 -1.69
CA ALA A 140 9.99 -11.82 -1.40
C ALA A 140 10.70 -13.04 -0.80
N ALA A 141 10.03 -13.81 0.05
CA ALA A 141 10.58 -15.03 0.63
C ALA A 141 10.80 -16.12 -0.42
N VAL A 142 9.85 -16.31 -1.35
CA VAL A 142 10.01 -17.27 -2.47
C VAL A 142 11.14 -16.82 -3.40
N LEU A 143 11.17 -15.54 -3.78
CA LEU A 143 12.20 -15.00 -4.68
C LEU A 143 13.60 -15.01 -4.07
N ALA A 144 13.72 -15.01 -2.75
CA ALA A 144 15.01 -15.06 -2.04
C ALA A 144 15.43 -16.48 -1.64
N ASP A 145 14.61 -17.49 -1.89
CA ASP A 145 14.93 -18.88 -1.56
C ASP A 145 16.00 -19.42 -2.53
N PRO A 146 17.18 -19.80 -2.05
CA PRO A 146 18.26 -20.28 -2.91
C PRO A 146 17.96 -21.62 -3.60
N SER A 147 16.95 -22.36 -3.15
CA SER A 147 16.49 -23.59 -3.81
C SER A 147 15.62 -23.31 -5.03
N VAL A 148 15.07 -22.09 -5.14
CA VAL A 148 14.24 -21.65 -6.26
C VAL A 148 15.12 -20.94 -7.29
N THR A 149 15.46 -21.64 -8.36
CA THR A 149 16.36 -21.11 -9.41
C THR A 149 15.65 -20.53 -10.60
N ALA A 150 14.40 -20.95 -10.84
CA ALA A 150 13.56 -20.45 -11.92
C ALA A 150 12.08 -20.43 -11.51
N LEU A 151 11.32 -19.49 -12.05
CA LEU A 151 9.89 -19.31 -11.78
C LEU A 151 9.18 -18.77 -13.02
N ASP A 152 7.92 -19.16 -13.20
CA ASP A 152 6.98 -18.51 -14.12
C ASP A 152 5.97 -17.68 -13.31
N TYR A 153 5.48 -18.22 -12.18
CA TYR A 153 4.55 -17.48 -11.33
C TYR A 153 4.70 -17.81 -9.84
N VAL A 154 4.17 -16.90 -9.02
CA VAL A 154 3.94 -17.11 -7.58
C VAL A 154 2.49 -16.73 -7.27
N ASP A 155 1.71 -17.70 -6.80
CA ASP A 155 0.33 -17.48 -6.33
C ASP A 155 0.33 -17.05 -4.85
N LEU A 156 -0.22 -15.87 -4.62
CA LEU A 156 -0.24 -15.18 -3.33
C LEU A 156 -1.65 -15.03 -2.74
N HIS A 157 -2.68 -15.70 -3.31
CA HIS A 157 -4.03 -15.67 -2.77
C HIS A 157 -4.05 -16.08 -1.30
N ALA A 158 -3.23 -17.07 -0.94
CA ALA A 158 -3.01 -17.52 0.42
C ALA A 158 -1.58 -17.23 0.89
N PRO A 159 -1.27 -16.01 1.40
CA PRO A 159 0.11 -15.60 1.68
C PRO A 159 0.80 -16.39 2.80
N GLY A 160 0.08 -17.20 3.56
CA GLY A 160 0.65 -18.14 4.52
C GLY A 160 1.17 -19.44 3.89
N ARG A 161 0.76 -19.73 2.64
CA ARG A 161 1.15 -20.92 1.87
C ARG A 161 1.19 -20.54 0.38
N PRO A 162 2.16 -19.73 -0.05
CA PRO A 162 2.29 -19.37 -1.46
C PRO A 162 2.55 -20.63 -2.28
N ALA A 163 1.86 -20.74 -3.42
CA ALA A 163 2.16 -21.75 -4.42
C ALA A 163 3.00 -21.10 -5.52
N PHE A 164 3.93 -21.82 -6.07
CA PHE A 164 4.76 -21.32 -7.17
C PHE A 164 5.18 -22.49 -8.07
N ASP A 165 5.42 -22.18 -9.33
CA ASP A 165 5.88 -23.14 -10.31
C ASP A 165 6.56 -22.42 -11.48
N GLY A 166 7.25 -23.18 -12.30
CA GLY A 166 7.83 -22.74 -13.55
C GLY A 166 9.32 -22.96 -13.68
N SER A 167 9.75 -22.93 -14.92
CA SER A 167 11.16 -23.12 -15.31
C SER A 167 11.59 -22.09 -16.37
N GLY A 168 10.69 -21.15 -16.70
CA GLY A 168 10.90 -20.24 -17.82
C GLY A 168 11.79 -19.03 -17.50
N HIS A 169 11.75 -18.53 -16.28
CA HIS A 169 12.47 -17.31 -15.93
C HIS A 169 13.46 -17.56 -14.79
N TYR A 170 14.74 -17.43 -15.09
CA TYR A 170 15.81 -17.61 -14.12
C TYR A 170 15.92 -16.42 -13.19
N LEU A 171 16.00 -16.70 -11.90
CA LEU A 171 16.29 -15.68 -10.89
C LEU A 171 17.78 -15.31 -10.96
N PRO A 172 18.14 -14.02 -10.85
CA PRO A 172 19.53 -13.64 -10.75
C PRO A 172 20.14 -14.27 -9.49
N SER A 173 21.29 -14.92 -9.66
CA SER A 173 22.02 -15.46 -8.51
C SER A 173 22.33 -14.33 -7.55
N ALA A 174 22.10 -14.56 -6.25
CA ALA A 174 22.52 -13.61 -5.23
C ALA A 174 24.05 -13.40 -5.32
N PRO A 175 24.51 -12.15 -5.20
CA PRO A 175 25.94 -11.83 -5.22
C PRO A 175 26.72 -12.46 -4.07
#